data_3c8e7576e1e1b194b95776b7435fda19
#
_entry.id   3c8e7576e1e1b194b95776b7435fda19
#
_cell.length_a   1.000
_cell.length_b   1.000
_cell.length_c   1.000
_cell.angle_alpha   90.00
_cell.angle_beta   90.00
_cell.angle_gamma   90.00
#
_symmetry.space_group_name_H-M   'P 1'
#
loop_
_entity.id
_entity.type
_entity.pdbx_description
1 polymer ?
#
loop_
_entity_poly.entity_id
_entity_poly.type
_entity_poly.pdbx_seq_one_letter_code
_entity_poly.pdbx_strand_id
1 'polypeptide(L)'
;KKVLVLEQHYVPGGFTHTFRRKGYEWDVGVHAVGEVTTHTLPGRILHSLTKGTLEWASLGEHYEEMYYPDDFKIQFPSHPKVFRQTLLTAFPDEEKAIDAYFELIRNVSKSMRSYYLSRIMPKWTRPISDSLLAGKAQNYLEQRTSDVIQSLTSNERLQHIFVAQWGYYGSLPK
;
A
#
# COMPACT_ATOMS: atom_id res chain seq x y z
N LYS A 1 14.73 17.53 24.09
CA LYS A 1 14.96 18.35 22.87
C LYS A 1 13.80 19.32 22.72
N LYS A 2 14.05 20.56 22.28
CA LYS A 2 13.01 21.49 21.88
C LYS A 2 12.69 21.27 20.42
N VAL A 3 11.41 21.15 20.07
CA VAL A 3 10.94 20.88 18.70
C VAL A 3 9.94 21.97 18.33
N LEU A 4 10.07 22.53 17.13
CA LEU A 4 9.11 23.44 16.52
C LEU A 4 8.47 22.73 15.33
N VAL A 5 7.15 22.63 15.30
CA VAL A 5 6.37 22.11 14.19
C VAL A 5 5.68 23.27 13.51
N LEU A 6 5.92 23.41 12.20
CA LEU A 6 5.27 24.42 11.36
C LEU A 6 4.23 23.73 10.49
N GLU A 7 2.98 24.17 10.56
CA GLU A 7 1.87 23.68 9.75
C GLU A 7 1.23 24.87 9.03
N GLN A 8 1.06 24.74 7.70
CA GLN A 8 0.44 25.79 6.89
C GLN A 8 -1.09 25.62 6.77
N HIS A 9 -1.59 24.45 7.13
CA HIS A 9 -3.03 24.17 7.11
C HIS A 9 -3.71 24.78 8.34
N TYR A 10 -5.00 25.12 8.24
CA TYR A 10 -5.76 25.72 9.35
C TYR A 10 -5.98 24.77 10.54
N VAL A 11 -5.79 23.46 10.35
CA VAL A 11 -5.73 22.45 11.42
C VAL A 11 -4.46 21.62 11.29
N PRO A 12 -3.84 21.18 12.41
CA PRO A 12 -2.69 20.29 12.36
C PRO A 12 -3.06 18.94 11.69
N GLY A 13 -2.13 18.41 10.90
CA GLY A 13 -2.28 17.07 10.31
C GLY A 13 -2.33 17.02 8.79
N GLY A 14 -2.50 18.17 8.09
CA GLY A 14 -2.54 18.20 6.64
C GLY A 14 -3.57 17.22 6.07
N PHE A 15 -3.18 16.28 5.22
CA PHE A 15 -4.07 15.28 4.64
C PHE A 15 -4.62 14.22 5.62
N THR A 16 -4.24 14.25 6.88
CA THR A 16 -4.79 13.35 7.91
C THR A 16 -5.94 13.97 8.71
N HIS A 17 -6.41 15.16 8.33
CA HIS A 17 -7.56 15.78 9.00
C HIS A 17 -8.89 15.33 8.39
N THR A 18 -9.96 15.57 9.13
CA THR A 18 -11.34 15.35 8.70
C THR A 18 -12.06 16.68 8.49
N PHE A 19 -13.12 16.69 7.70
CA PHE A 19 -14.01 17.84 7.57
C PHE A 19 -15.48 17.41 7.68
N ARG A 20 -16.33 18.33 8.08
CA ARG A 20 -17.78 18.09 8.22
C ARG A 20 -18.56 18.97 7.25
N ARG A 21 -19.56 18.39 6.61
CA ARG A 21 -20.50 19.11 5.75
C ARG A 21 -21.88 18.47 5.80
N LYS A 22 -22.92 19.28 6.05
CA LYS A 22 -24.32 18.82 6.07
C LYS A 22 -24.57 17.60 6.96
N GLY A 23 -23.94 17.52 8.13
CA GLY A 23 -24.12 16.43 9.09
C GLY A 23 -23.27 15.19 8.80
N TYR A 24 -22.50 15.15 7.72
CA TYR A 24 -21.56 14.08 7.39
C TYR A 24 -20.15 14.46 7.75
N GLU A 25 -19.33 13.48 8.08
CA GLU A 25 -17.90 13.61 8.34
C GLU A 25 -17.11 12.85 7.28
N TRP A 26 -16.04 13.46 6.80
CA TRP A 26 -15.23 12.95 5.70
C TRP A 26 -13.75 13.04 6.03
N ASP A 27 -13.01 12.00 5.69
CA ASP A 27 -11.55 12.05 5.67
C ASP A 27 -11.07 12.79 4.42
N VAL A 28 -9.94 13.52 4.54
CA VAL A 28 -9.39 14.28 3.42
C VAL A 28 -8.49 13.42 2.56
N GLY A 29 -7.57 12.69 3.16
CA GLY A 29 -6.61 11.89 2.42
C GLY A 29 -6.40 10.49 2.96
N VAL A 30 -6.18 10.35 4.26
CA VAL A 30 -5.93 9.06 4.91
C VAL A 30 -7.21 8.56 5.56
N HIS A 31 -7.83 7.53 4.99
CA HIS A 31 -9.07 6.94 5.47
C HIS A 31 -8.94 5.46 5.84
N ALA A 32 -7.89 4.78 5.39
CA ALA A 32 -7.57 3.42 5.78
C ALA A 32 -6.07 3.27 6.04
N VAL A 33 -5.70 2.64 7.13
CA VAL A 33 -4.30 2.42 7.50
C VAL A 33 -4.08 0.95 7.81
N GLY A 34 -3.11 0.36 7.13
CA GLY A 34 -2.70 -1.03 7.37
C GLY A 34 -1.60 -1.15 8.43
N GLU A 35 -1.39 -2.37 8.89
CA GLU A 35 -0.30 -2.73 9.81
C GLU A 35 -0.26 -1.92 11.12
N VAL A 36 -1.42 -1.55 11.67
CA VAL A 36 -1.51 -0.75 12.91
C VAL A 36 -1.71 -1.58 14.17
N THR A 37 -1.54 -2.89 14.08
CA THR A 37 -1.61 -3.78 15.25
C THR A 37 -0.38 -3.66 16.15
N THR A 38 -0.51 -4.05 17.43
CA THR A 38 0.60 -4.05 18.40
C THR A 38 1.75 -5.00 18.03
N HIS A 39 1.55 -5.89 17.07
CA HIS A 39 2.57 -6.83 16.58
C HIS A 39 3.42 -6.27 15.44
N THR A 40 2.97 -5.21 14.79
CA THR A 40 3.65 -4.57 13.67
C THR A 40 4.50 -3.38 14.12
N LEU A 41 5.53 -3.03 13.34
CA LEU A 41 6.38 -1.89 13.68
C LEU A 41 5.62 -0.55 13.66
N PRO A 42 4.81 -0.22 12.62
CA PRO A 42 4.00 0.98 12.62
C PRO A 42 3.05 1.06 13.82
N GLY A 43 2.34 -0.02 14.13
CA GLY A 43 1.41 -0.08 15.25
C GLY A 43 2.11 0.17 16.59
N ARG A 44 3.30 -0.42 16.82
CA ARG A 44 4.06 -0.18 18.05
C ARG A 44 4.56 1.26 18.18
N ILE A 45 5.00 1.86 17.07
CA ILE A 45 5.43 3.27 17.06
C ILE A 45 4.24 4.17 17.41
N LEU A 46 3.11 4.00 16.73
CA LEU A 46 1.91 4.81 16.98
C LEU A 46 1.39 4.63 18.41
N HIS A 47 1.35 3.39 18.91
CA HIS A 47 0.99 3.11 20.30
C HIS A 47 1.91 3.84 21.29
N SER A 48 3.23 3.80 21.05
CA SER A 48 4.19 4.48 21.92
C SER A 48 4.04 6.01 21.87
N LEU A 49 3.86 6.58 20.69
CA LEU A 49 3.71 8.03 20.50
C LEU A 49 2.44 8.58 21.13
N THR A 50 1.35 7.83 21.05
CA THR A 50 0.03 8.22 21.58
C THR A 50 -0.21 7.73 23.01
N LYS A 51 0.78 7.04 23.63
CA LYS A 51 0.63 6.38 24.92
C LYS A 51 -0.57 5.42 24.98
N GLY A 52 -0.89 4.79 23.85
CA GLY A 52 -1.99 3.84 23.74
C GLY A 52 -3.38 4.47 23.65
N THR A 53 -3.49 5.78 23.50
CA THR A 53 -4.80 6.47 23.42
C THR A 53 -5.42 6.45 22.02
N LEU A 54 -4.65 6.08 21.00
CA LEU A 54 -5.16 5.95 19.63
C LEU A 54 -5.87 4.62 19.47
N GLU A 55 -7.15 4.67 19.18
CA GLU A 55 -8.00 3.52 18.92
C GLU A 55 -8.17 3.30 17.41
N TRP A 56 -8.25 2.04 17.00
CA TRP A 56 -8.42 1.63 15.63
C TRP A 56 -9.73 0.86 15.45
N ALA A 57 -10.56 1.28 14.50
CA ALA A 57 -11.72 0.54 14.07
C ALA A 57 -11.35 -0.41 12.92
N SER A 58 -11.86 -1.64 12.99
CA SER A 58 -11.70 -2.59 11.89
C SER A 58 -12.63 -2.23 10.74
N LEU A 59 -12.16 -2.33 9.50
CA LEU A 59 -12.97 -2.23 8.30
C LEU A 59 -13.71 -3.54 7.96
N GLY A 60 -13.55 -4.59 8.80
CA GLY A 60 -14.16 -5.89 8.59
C GLY A 60 -13.31 -6.84 7.75
N GLU A 61 -13.95 -7.85 7.18
CA GLU A 61 -13.28 -8.89 6.38
C GLU A 61 -12.79 -8.36 5.03
N HIS A 62 -13.52 -7.42 4.46
CA HIS A 62 -13.21 -6.76 3.19
C HIS A 62 -13.06 -5.26 3.45
N TYR A 63 -11.91 -4.70 3.10
CA TYR A 63 -11.63 -3.28 3.29
C TYR A 63 -12.00 -2.44 2.08
N GLU A 64 -12.24 -3.07 0.93
CA GLU A 64 -12.58 -2.42 -0.33
C GLU A 64 -13.40 -3.34 -1.22
N GLU A 65 -14.29 -2.79 -2.02
CA GLU A 65 -15.04 -3.45 -3.06
C GLU A 65 -15.00 -2.59 -4.32
N MET A 66 -14.58 -3.17 -5.43
CA MET A 66 -14.48 -2.48 -6.71
C MET A 66 -15.49 -3.02 -7.69
N TYR A 67 -16.15 -2.08 -8.37
CA TYR A 67 -17.15 -2.35 -9.38
C TYR A 67 -16.58 -2.06 -10.77
N TYR A 68 -16.78 -2.99 -11.67
CA TYR A 68 -16.34 -2.95 -13.06
C TYR A 68 -17.55 -3.00 -13.98
N PRO A 69 -17.40 -2.70 -15.28
CA PRO A 69 -18.43 -2.94 -16.27
C PRO A 69 -18.95 -4.39 -16.24
N ASP A 70 -20.17 -4.62 -16.79
CA ASP A 70 -20.84 -5.93 -16.88
C ASP A 70 -21.20 -6.52 -15.51
N ASP A 71 -21.55 -5.67 -14.54
CA ASP A 71 -21.92 -6.04 -13.17
C ASP A 71 -20.85 -6.89 -12.45
N PHE A 72 -19.64 -6.90 -12.97
CA PHE A 72 -18.53 -7.58 -12.33
C PHE A 72 -18.02 -6.77 -11.14
N LYS A 73 -17.88 -7.43 -10.00
CA LYS A 73 -17.31 -6.83 -8.80
C LYS A 73 -16.27 -7.75 -8.15
N ILE A 74 -15.33 -7.15 -7.47
CA ILE A 74 -14.34 -7.89 -6.70
C ILE A 74 -14.13 -7.25 -5.34
N GLN A 75 -14.04 -8.10 -4.32
CA GLN A 75 -13.79 -7.69 -2.94
C GLN A 75 -12.31 -7.88 -2.62
N PHE A 76 -11.76 -6.91 -1.89
CA PHE A 76 -10.38 -6.92 -1.41
C PHE A 76 -10.37 -7.29 0.08
N PRO A 77 -10.15 -8.55 0.41
CA PRO A 77 -10.07 -8.99 1.79
C PRO A 77 -8.73 -8.61 2.42
N SER A 78 -8.72 -8.44 3.73
CA SER A 78 -7.53 -8.07 4.50
C SER A 78 -6.43 -9.15 4.49
N HIS A 79 -6.77 -10.40 4.16
CA HIS A 79 -5.82 -11.50 4.20
C HIS A 79 -5.37 -11.94 2.80
N PRO A 80 -4.06 -11.94 2.48
CA PRO A 80 -3.56 -12.26 1.13
C PRO A 80 -3.97 -13.64 0.60
N LYS A 81 -4.07 -14.66 1.45
CA LYS A 81 -4.51 -16.00 1.01
C LYS A 81 -5.98 -16.01 0.59
N VAL A 82 -6.82 -15.24 1.29
CA VAL A 82 -8.23 -15.09 0.93
C VAL A 82 -8.34 -14.34 -0.39
N PHE A 83 -7.56 -13.27 -0.57
CA PHE A 83 -7.54 -12.54 -1.84
C PHE A 83 -7.09 -13.41 -3.02
N ARG A 84 -6.04 -14.22 -2.82
CA ARG A 84 -5.64 -15.19 -3.84
C ARG A 84 -6.81 -16.12 -4.23
N GLN A 85 -7.54 -16.65 -3.24
CA GLN A 85 -8.68 -17.54 -3.50
C GLN A 85 -9.82 -16.80 -4.21
N THR A 86 -10.11 -15.56 -3.84
CA THR A 86 -11.09 -14.71 -4.53
C THR A 86 -10.73 -14.54 -6.00
N LEU A 87 -9.45 -14.27 -6.29
CA LEU A 87 -8.96 -14.12 -7.67
C LEU A 87 -9.05 -15.45 -8.44
N LEU A 88 -8.68 -16.57 -7.85
CA LEU A 88 -8.78 -17.89 -8.49
C LEU A 88 -10.24 -18.29 -8.78
N THR A 89 -11.17 -17.90 -7.91
CA THR A 89 -12.60 -18.15 -8.16
C THR A 89 -13.11 -17.33 -9.34
N ALA A 90 -12.63 -16.09 -9.49
CA ALA A 90 -13.03 -15.21 -10.58
C ALA A 90 -12.29 -15.52 -11.91
N PHE A 91 -11.05 -16.02 -11.82
CA PHE A 91 -10.15 -16.27 -12.97
C PHE A 91 -9.46 -17.64 -12.83
N PRO A 92 -10.17 -18.75 -12.97
CA PRO A 92 -9.61 -20.09 -12.72
C PRO A 92 -8.46 -20.47 -13.65
N ASP A 93 -8.42 -19.92 -14.86
CA ASP A 93 -7.38 -20.22 -15.86
C ASP A 93 -6.10 -19.39 -15.66
N GLU A 94 -6.10 -18.43 -14.71
CA GLU A 94 -5.02 -17.46 -14.49
C GLU A 94 -4.17 -17.76 -13.24
N GLU A 95 -4.20 -18.97 -12.74
CA GLU A 95 -3.49 -19.34 -11.49
C GLU A 95 -2.01 -18.95 -11.51
N LYS A 96 -1.33 -19.20 -12.62
CA LYS A 96 0.10 -18.87 -12.76
C LYS A 96 0.36 -17.37 -12.65
N ALA A 97 -0.47 -16.56 -13.29
CA ALA A 97 -0.35 -15.09 -13.25
C ALA A 97 -0.65 -14.55 -11.85
N ILE A 98 -1.68 -15.09 -11.20
CA ILE A 98 -2.05 -14.72 -9.83
C ILE A 98 -0.91 -15.05 -8.87
N ASP A 99 -0.32 -16.23 -8.95
CA ASP A 99 0.79 -16.63 -8.10
C ASP A 99 2.04 -15.78 -8.33
N ALA A 100 2.36 -15.50 -9.59
CA ALA A 100 3.47 -14.63 -9.97
C ALA A 100 3.27 -13.19 -9.43
N TYR A 101 2.04 -12.67 -9.46
CA TYR A 101 1.71 -11.36 -8.87
C TYR A 101 1.95 -11.34 -7.37
N PHE A 102 1.48 -12.33 -6.61
CA PHE A 102 1.73 -12.40 -5.16
C PHE A 102 3.21 -12.59 -4.82
N GLU A 103 3.95 -13.33 -5.64
CA GLU A 103 5.40 -13.47 -5.48
C GLU A 103 6.10 -12.13 -5.74
N LEU A 104 5.72 -11.43 -6.80
CA LEU A 104 6.24 -10.10 -7.13
C LEU A 104 6.04 -9.11 -5.98
N ILE A 105 4.82 -9.02 -5.43
CA ILE A 105 4.52 -8.16 -4.28
C ILE A 105 5.42 -8.49 -3.09
N ARG A 106 5.60 -9.77 -2.76
CA ARG A 106 6.50 -10.19 -1.66
C ARG A 106 7.94 -9.76 -1.92
N ASN A 107 8.43 -9.93 -3.14
CA ASN A 107 9.79 -9.59 -3.52
C ASN A 107 10.02 -8.07 -3.50
N VAL A 108 9.09 -7.30 -4.03
CA VAL A 108 9.11 -5.83 -3.96
C VAL A 108 9.10 -5.37 -2.52
N SER A 109 8.16 -5.83 -1.70
CA SER A 109 8.05 -5.46 -0.28
C SER A 109 9.33 -5.78 0.50
N LYS A 110 9.94 -6.94 0.24
CA LYS A 110 11.20 -7.33 0.87
C LYS A 110 12.36 -6.42 0.45
N SER A 111 12.45 -6.07 -0.82
CA SER A 111 13.50 -5.19 -1.35
C SER A 111 13.34 -3.75 -0.85
N MET A 112 12.10 -3.27 -0.72
CA MET A 112 11.80 -1.92 -0.21
C MET A 112 12.20 -1.76 1.26
N ARG A 113 12.12 -2.80 2.08
CA ARG A 113 12.63 -2.74 3.47
C ARG A 113 14.13 -2.42 3.51
N SER A 114 14.91 -3.09 2.68
CA SER A 114 16.36 -2.84 2.56
C SER A 114 16.66 -1.45 2.00
N TYR A 115 15.88 -1.00 1.01
CA TYR A 115 15.96 0.35 0.47
C TYR A 115 15.74 1.42 1.54
N TYR A 116 14.65 1.33 2.32
CA TYR A 116 14.40 2.28 3.39
C TYR A 116 15.47 2.23 4.48
N LEU A 117 16.00 1.06 4.79
CA LEU A 117 17.13 0.94 5.71
C LEU A 117 18.36 1.73 5.21
N SER A 118 18.69 1.63 3.91
CA SER A 118 19.79 2.42 3.34
C SER A 118 19.58 3.92 3.48
N ARG A 119 18.31 4.39 3.39
CA ARG A 119 17.97 5.82 3.47
C ARG A 119 18.10 6.43 4.87
N ILE A 120 17.99 5.64 5.92
CA ILE A 120 18.21 6.10 7.31
C ILE A 120 19.68 6.03 7.75
N MET A 121 20.54 5.41 6.94
CA MET A 121 21.98 5.35 7.21
C MET A 121 22.64 6.73 7.04
N PRO A 122 23.73 7.02 7.76
CA PRO A 122 24.48 8.26 7.61
C PRO A 122 24.91 8.48 6.14
N LYS A 123 24.89 9.77 5.69
CA LYS A 123 25.18 10.10 4.29
C LYS A 123 26.53 9.59 3.79
N TRP A 124 27.53 9.52 4.64
CA TRP A 124 28.87 9.06 4.29
C TRP A 124 28.96 7.55 4.00
N THR A 125 28.00 6.75 4.50
CA THR A 125 27.92 5.30 4.23
C THR A 125 27.15 4.97 2.95
N ARG A 126 26.42 5.93 2.37
CA ARG A 126 25.51 5.71 1.23
C ARG A 126 26.12 5.03 0.01
N PRO A 127 27.35 5.34 -0.45
CA PRO A 127 27.91 4.66 -1.61
C PRO A 127 27.97 3.14 -1.44
N ILE A 128 28.21 2.68 -0.23
CA ILE A 128 28.28 1.25 0.11
C ILE A 128 26.89 0.70 0.41
N SER A 129 26.12 1.40 1.27
CA SER A 129 24.79 0.93 1.69
C SER A 129 23.79 0.92 0.54
N ASP A 130 23.84 1.88 -0.37
CA ASP A 130 22.95 1.92 -1.54
C ASP A 130 23.27 0.78 -2.50
N SER A 131 24.53 0.48 -2.74
CA SER A 131 24.93 -0.66 -3.58
C SER A 131 24.46 -1.99 -2.99
N LEU A 132 24.63 -2.19 -1.67
CA LEU A 132 24.32 -3.46 -1.01
C LEU A 132 22.82 -3.64 -0.70
N LEU A 133 22.11 -2.58 -0.34
CA LEU A 133 20.77 -2.64 0.21
C LEU A 133 19.69 -2.12 -0.76
N ALA A 134 20.02 -1.16 -1.64
CA ALA A 134 19.05 -0.51 -2.49
C ALA A 134 18.98 -1.06 -3.92
N GLY A 135 20.01 -1.73 -4.43
CA GLY A 135 20.11 -2.13 -5.84
C GLY A 135 18.93 -2.96 -6.35
N LYS A 136 18.44 -3.93 -5.54
CA LYS A 136 17.26 -4.73 -5.95
C LYS A 136 15.98 -3.89 -6.00
N ALA A 137 15.80 -2.97 -5.07
CA ALA A 137 14.64 -2.09 -5.05
C ALA A 137 14.67 -1.12 -6.23
N GLN A 138 15.84 -0.62 -6.59
CA GLN A 138 16.00 0.30 -7.70
C GLN A 138 15.56 -0.32 -9.03
N ASN A 139 15.89 -1.58 -9.27
CA ASN A 139 15.42 -2.31 -10.45
C ASN A 139 13.89 -2.36 -10.56
N TYR A 140 13.16 -2.44 -9.45
CA TYR A 140 11.70 -2.36 -9.45
C TYR A 140 11.19 -0.92 -9.65
N LEU A 141 11.85 0.05 -9.04
CA LEU A 141 11.46 1.46 -9.14
C LEU A 141 11.66 2.06 -10.54
N GLU A 142 12.53 1.48 -11.37
CA GLU A 142 12.79 1.90 -12.74
C GLU A 142 11.83 1.28 -13.77
N GLN A 143 11.01 0.29 -13.35
CA GLN A 143 10.05 -0.38 -14.23
C GLN A 143 8.71 0.36 -14.22
N ARG A 144 8.04 0.35 -15.36
CA ARG A 144 6.64 0.80 -15.44
C ARG A 144 5.72 -0.29 -14.93
N THR A 145 4.78 0.06 -14.08
CA THR A 145 3.83 -0.91 -13.51
C THR A 145 3.02 -1.60 -14.60
N SER A 146 2.59 -0.85 -15.64
CA SER A 146 1.87 -1.43 -16.79
C SER A 146 2.64 -2.55 -17.47
N ASP A 147 3.93 -2.33 -17.76
CA ASP A 147 4.76 -3.31 -18.48
C ASP A 147 4.93 -4.59 -17.65
N VAL A 148 5.15 -4.42 -16.35
CA VAL A 148 5.28 -5.53 -15.41
C VAL A 148 3.97 -6.34 -15.34
N ILE A 149 2.83 -5.68 -15.18
CA ILE A 149 1.53 -6.36 -15.08
C ILE A 149 1.16 -7.06 -16.40
N GLN A 150 1.40 -6.42 -17.56
CA GLN A 150 1.19 -7.03 -18.87
C GLN A 150 2.08 -8.27 -19.11
N SER A 151 3.26 -8.31 -18.50
CA SER A 151 4.13 -9.50 -18.57
C SER A 151 3.60 -10.70 -17.77
N LEU A 152 2.71 -10.48 -16.80
CA LEU A 152 2.12 -11.55 -15.97
C LEU A 152 0.94 -12.23 -16.65
N THR A 153 0.11 -11.48 -17.36
CA THR A 153 -1.10 -11.98 -18.00
C THR A 153 -1.55 -11.10 -19.16
N SER A 154 -2.20 -11.71 -20.15
CA SER A 154 -2.91 -10.99 -21.22
C SER A 154 -4.37 -10.68 -20.87
N ASN A 155 -4.89 -11.15 -19.75
CA ASN A 155 -6.25 -10.90 -19.32
C ASN A 155 -6.40 -9.46 -18.81
N GLU A 156 -6.97 -8.57 -19.62
CA GLU A 156 -7.10 -7.14 -19.32
C GLU A 156 -7.87 -6.88 -18.02
N ARG A 157 -8.92 -7.65 -17.74
CA ARG A 157 -9.70 -7.48 -16.50
C ARG A 157 -8.87 -7.81 -15.26
N LEU A 158 -8.07 -8.87 -15.32
CA LEU A 158 -7.16 -9.22 -14.23
C LEU A 158 -6.03 -8.18 -14.09
N GLN A 159 -5.50 -7.65 -15.19
CA GLN A 159 -4.53 -6.55 -15.17
C GLN A 159 -5.10 -5.32 -14.44
N HIS A 160 -6.35 -4.94 -14.75
CA HIS A 160 -7.03 -3.81 -14.08
C HIS A 160 -7.20 -4.05 -12.57
N ILE A 161 -7.48 -5.28 -12.15
CA ILE A 161 -7.58 -5.63 -10.73
C ILE A 161 -6.21 -5.52 -10.05
N PHE A 162 -5.15 -5.98 -10.68
CA PHE A 162 -3.80 -5.91 -10.12
C PHE A 162 -3.31 -4.47 -9.87
N VAL A 163 -3.81 -3.50 -10.63
CA VAL A 163 -3.48 -2.08 -10.47
C VAL A 163 -4.61 -1.26 -9.86
N ALA A 164 -5.70 -1.87 -9.42
CA ALA A 164 -6.92 -1.18 -9.01
C ALA A 164 -6.70 -0.08 -7.97
N GLN A 165 -5.73 -0.25 -7.07
CA GLN A 165 -5.40 0.69 -6.00
C GLN A 165 -4.49 1.86 -6.43
N TRP A 166 -4.24 2.04 -7.74
CA TRP A 166 -3.37 3.12 -8.25
C TRP A 166 -3.81 4.52 -7.79
N GLY A 167 -5.11 4.73 -7.61
CA GLY A 167 -5.67 6.01 -7.17
C GLY A 167 -5.16 6.46 -5.79
N TYR A 168 -4.81 5.53 -4.90
CA TYR A 168 -4.24 5.85 -3.59
C TYR A 168 -2.83 6.44 -3.67
N TYR A 169 -2.11 6.16 -4.73
CA TYR A 169 -0.74 6.64 -4.92
C TYR A 169 -0.64 7.91 -5.77
N GLY A 170 -1.75 8.32 -6.39
CA GLY A 170 -1.81 9.51 -7.23
C GLY A 170 -1.02 9.42 -8.55
N SER A 171 -0.53 8.24 -8.91
CA SER A 171 0.24 7.98 -10.13
C SER A 171 -0.48 7.00 -11.03
N LEU A 172 -0.59 7.32 -12.32
CA LEU A 172 -1.08 6.36 -13.30
C LEU A 172 -0.12 5.16 -13.43
N PRO A 173 -0.63 3.93 -13.73
CA PRO A 173 0.21 2.74 -13.92
C PRO A 173 1.12 2.76 -15.15
N LYS A 174 1.09 3.85 -15.92
CA LYS A 174 1.85 4.03 -17.19
C LYS A 174 3.33 4.29 -16.97
#